data_59504a974e7e90a8a545d925f6fd89e3
#
_entry.id   59504a974e7e90a8a545d925f6fd89e3
#
_cell.length_a   1.000
_cell.length_b   1.000
_cell.length_c   1.000
_cell.angle_alpha   90.00
_cell.angle_beta   90.00
_cell.angle_gamma   90.00
#
_symmetry.space_group_name_H-M   'P 1'
#
loop_
_entity.id
_entity.type
_entity.pdbx_description
1 polymer ?
#
loop_
_entity_poly.entity_id
_entity_poly.type
_entity_poly.pdbx_seq_one_letter_code
_entity_poly.pdbx_strand_id
1 'polypeptide(L)' 'MEAEVDALASLEERIRHTVDLVSALRAERDAAVDEALKLQQELDGLRTERKQVRVRIQKLLGQVEQISGLQ' A
#
# COMPACT_ATOMS: atom_id res chain seq x y z
N MET A 1 -16.03 44.62 24.10
CA MET A 1 -14.63 44.21 23.92
C MET A 1 -14.36 42.81 24.38
N GLU A 2 -14.86 42.36 25.51
CA GLU A 2 -14.65 40.99 25.97
C GLU A 2 -15.24 39.95 25.03
N ALA A 3 -16.44 40.20 24.47
CA ALA A 3 -17.09 39.30 23.52
C ALA A 3 -16.31 39.16 22.22
N GLU A 4 -15.66 40.22 21.74
CA GLU A 4 -14.83 40.21 20.54
C GLU A 4 -13.54 39.45 20.77
N VAL A 5 -12.93 39.62 21.94
CA VAL A 5 -11.70 38.88 22.29
C VAL A 5 -12.01 37.39 22.44
N ASP A 6 -13.14 37.04 23.06
CA ASP A 6 -13.59 35.66 23.20
C ASP A 6 -13.90 35.04 21.85
N ALA A 7 -14.52 35.80 20.95
CA ALA A 7 -14.79 35.33 19.57
C ALA A 7 -13.51 35.08 18.78
N LEU A 8 -12.52 35.96 18.90
CA LEU A 8 -11.22 35.80 18.30
C LEU A 8 -10.47 34.58 18.85
N ALA A 9 -10.48 34.41 20.19
CA ALA A 9 -9.86 33.26 20.84
C ALA A 9 -10.50 31.95 20.38
N SER A 10 -11.83 31.93 20.27
CA SER A 10 -12.58 30.77 19.75
C SER A 10 -12.23 30.47 18.33
N LEU A 11 -12.09 31.49 17.46
CA LEU A 11 -11.69 31.33 16.07
C LEU A 11 -10.28 30.79 15.94
N GLU A 12 -9.34 31.32 16.71
CA GLU A 12 -7.95 30.83 16.74
C GLU A 12 -7.88 29.37 17.16
N GLU A 13 -8.66 28.97 18.14
CA GLU A 13 -8.77 27.59 18.61
C GLU A 13 -9.26 26.66 17.49
N ARG A 14 -10.30 27.10 16.77
CA ARG A 14 -10.84 26.35 15.62
C ARG A 14 -9.83 26.20 14.49
N ILE A 15 -9.10 27.27 14.19
CA ILE A 15 -8.06 27.25 13.18
C ILE A 15 -6.96 26.28 13.57
N ARG A 16 -6.50 26.33 14.80
CA ARG A 16 -5.47 25.44 15.33
C ARG A 16 -5.91 23.99 15.25
N HIS A 17 -7.16 23.70 15.67
CA HIS A 17 -7.74 22.38 15.61
C HIS A 17 -7.81 21.86 14.17
N THR A 18 -8.23 22.72 13.24
CA THR A 18 -8.32 22.37 11.81
C THR A 18 -6.94 22.07 11.22
N VAL A 19 -5.95 22.88 11.54
CA VAL A 19 -4.56 22.67 11.09
C VAL A 19 -4.02 21.34 11.63
N ASP A 20 -4.25 21.05 12.91
CA ASP A 20 -3.82 19.80 13.52
C ASP A 20 -4.50 18.60 12.87
N LEU A 21 -5.80 18.72 12.59
CA LEU A 21 -6.59 17.67 11.92
C LEU A 21 -6.07 17.41 10.49
N VAL A 22 -5.81 18.48 9.72
CA VAL A 22 -5.26 18.36 8.38
C VAL A 22 -3.88 17.69 8.41
N SER A 23 -3.03 18.09 9.37
CA SER A 23 -1.71 17.49 9.56
C SER A 23 -1.80 15.99 9.86
N ALA A 24 -2.70 15.61 10.76
CA ALA A 24 -2.94 14.20 11.12
C ALA A 24 -3.46 13.40 9.92
N LEU A 25 -4.42 13.95 9.18
CA LEU A 25 -4.99 13.29 7.99
C LEU A 25 -3.94 13.12 6.88
N ARG A 26 -3.06 14.08 6.69
CA ARG A 26 -1.96 13.97 5.74
C ARG A 26 -0.99 12.86 6.13
N ALA A 27 -0.66 12.76 7.41
CA ALA A 27 0.20 11.69 7.92
C ALA A 27 -0.43 10.31 7.71
N GLU A 28 -1.72 10.17 7.99
CA GLU A 28 -2.47 8.93 7.73
C GLU A 28 -2.49 8.58 6.24
N ARG A 29 -2.74 9.57 5.41
CA ARG A 29 -2.73 9.40 3.95
C ARG A 29 -1.37 8.92 3.46
N ASP A 30 -0.29 9.57 3.90
CA ASP A 30 1.06 9.23 3.47
C ASP A 30 1.43 7.80 3.92
N ALA A 31 1.06 7.43 5.15
CA ALA A 31 1.26 6.07 5.65
C ALA A 31 0.47 5.05 4.83
N ALA A 32 -0.78 5.37 4.46
CA ALA A 32 -1.62 4.49 3.65
C ALA A 32 -1.08 4.33 2.23
N VAL A 33 -0.57 5.41 1.62
CA VAL A 33 0.06 5.37 0.30
C VAL A 33 1.32 4.51 0.32
N ASP A 34 2.17 4.68 1.34
CA ASP A 34 3.40 3.89 1.49
C ASP A 34 3.07 2.41 1.66
N GLU A 35 2.07 2.08 2.48
CA GLU A 35 1.60 0.71 2.66
C GLU A 35 1.07 0.11 1.36
N ALA A 36 0.28 0.88 0.61
CA ALA A 36 -0.26 0.44 -0.67
C ALA A 36 0.85 0.14 -1.69
N LEU A 37 1.88 1.00 -1.76
CA LEU A 37 3.04 0.78 -2.64
C LEU A 37 3.81 -0.47 -2.23
N LYS A 38 4.01 -0.69 -0.95
CA LYS A 38 4.68 -1.86 -0.42
C LYS A 38 3.93 -3.15 -0.76
N LEU A 39 2.60 -3.15 -0.57
CA LEU A 39 1.75 -4.28 -0.93
C LEU A 39 1.76 -4.54 -2.43
N GLN A 40 1.79 -3.50 -3.25
CA GLN A 40 1.89 -3.62 -4.70
C GLN A 40 3.20 -4.30 -5.11
N GLN A 41 4.31 -3.91 -4.51
CA GLN A 41 5.62 -4.53 -4.76
C GLN A 41 5.64 -6.01 -4.34
N GLU A 42 5.07 -6.32 -3.18
CA GLU A 42 4.96 -7.70 -2.71
C GLU A 42 4.11 -8.55 -3.66
N LEU A 43 2.99 -7.99 -4.13
CA LEU A 43 2.10 -8.66 -5.08
C LEU A 43 2.82 -8.93 -6.40
N ASP A 44 3.54 -7.96 -6.93
CA ASP A 44 4.31 -8.11 -8.16
C ASP A 44 5.40 -9.18 -8.02
N GLY A 45 6.07 -9.21 -6.86
CA GLY A 45 7.05 -10.24 -6.53
C GLY A 45 6.44 -11.64 -6.51
N LEU A 46 5.30 -11.78 -5.85
CA LEU A 46 4.58 -13.06 -5.78
C LEU A 46 4.09 -13.52 -7.16
N ARG A 47 3.63 -12.62 -7.99
CA ARG A 47 3.22 -12.93 -9.37
C ARG A 47 4.40 -13.43 -10.19
N THR A 48 5.56 -12.81 -10.04
CA THR A 48 6.79 -13.21 -10.72
C THR A 48 7.24 -14.60 -10.25
N GLU A 49 7.26 -14.85 -8.96
CA GLU A 49 7.60 -16.16 -8.39
C GLU A 49 6.64 -17.24 -8.88
N ARG A 50 5.35 -16.96 -8.88
CA ARG A 50 4.32 -17.89 -9.37
C ARG A 50 4.55 -18.26 -10.84
N LYS A 51 4.88 -17.26 -11.66
CA LYS A 51 5.18 -17.48 -13.08
C LYS A 51 6.42 -18.36 -13.26
N GLN A 52 7.46 -18.10 -12.49
CA GLN A 52 8.70 -18.90 -12.54
C GLN A 52 8.44 -20.34 -12.12
N VAL A 53 7.67 -20.55 -11.06
CA VAL A 53 7.29 -21.89 -10.59
C VAL A 53 6.48 -22.62 -11.68
N ARG A 54 5.54 -21.94 -12.29
CA ARG A 54 4.72 -22.51 -13.36
C ARG A 54 5.58 -22.96 -14.56
N VAL A 55 6.52 -22.11 -14.99
CA VAL A 55 7.43 -22.44 -16.09
C VAL A 55 8.30 -23.65 -15.73
N ARG A 56 8.79 -23.70 -14.48
CA ARG A 56 9.60 -24.82 -14.00
C ARG A 56 8.81 -26.13 -13.98
N ILE A 57 7.55 -26.08 -13.52
CA ILE A 57 6.66 -27.24 -13.53
C ILE A 57 6.41 -27.73 -14.94
N GLN A 58 6.10 -26.84 -15.87
CA GLN A 58 5.88 -27.19 -17.28
C GLN A 58 7.12 -27.85 -17.89
N LYS A 59 8.30 -27.33 -17.58
CA LYS A 59 9.56 -27.88 -18.05
C LYS A 59 9.81 -29.30 -17.50
N LEU A 60 9.52 -29.52 -16.21
CA LEU A 60 9.65 -30.83 -15.57
C LEU A 60 8.64 -31.82 -16.15
N LEU A 61 7.40 -31.40 -16.39
CA LEU A 61 6.38 -32.24 -17.02
C LEU A 61 6.80 -32.65 -18.44
N GLY A 62 7.37 -31.73 -19.21
CA GLY A 62 7.90 -32.02 -20.54
C GLY A 62 9.02 -33.06 -20.50
N GLN A 63 9.90 -32.97 -19.51
CA GLN A 63 10.98 -33.94 -19.33
C GLN A 63 10.44 -35.33 -18.97
N VAL A 64 9.44 -35.40 -18.11
CA VAL A 64 8.79 -36.65 -17.70
C VAL A 64 8.11 -37.29 -18.91
N GLU A 65 7.42 -36.50 -19.72
CA GLU A 65 6.77 -37.00 -20.96
C GLU A 65 7.78 -37.56 -21.96
N GLN A 66 8.94 -36.93 -22.12
CA GLN A 66 10.02 -37.43 -22.97
C GLN A 66 10.54 -38.78 -22.48
N ILE A 67 10.73 -38.93 -21.17
CA ILE A 67 11.17 -40.18 -20.55
C ILE A 67 10.13 -41.26 -20.79
N SER A 68 8.86 -40.97 -20.60
CA SER A 68 7.74 -41.88 -20.86
C SER A 68 7.66 -42.29 -22.32
N GLY A 69 7.92 -41.36 -23.25
CA GLY A 69 7.89 -41.61 -24.68
C GLY A 69 9.03 -42.48 -25.18
N LEU A 70 10.11 -42.62 -24.41
CA LEU A 70 11.25 -43.46 -24.75
C LEU A 70 11.03 -44.96 -24.45
N GLN A 71 10.00 -45.23 -23.68
CA GLN A 71 9.62 -46.61 -23.35
C GLN A 71 8.68 -47.20 -24.40
#